data_f60ad07b887259957239a87124021ab5
#
_entry.id   f60ad07b887259957239a87124021ab5
#
_cell.length_a   1.000
_cell.length_b   1.000
_cell.length_c   1.000
_cell.angle_alpha   90.00
_cell.angle_beta   90.00
_cell.angle_gamma   90.00
#
_symmetry.space_group_name_H-M   'P 1'
#
loop_
_entity.id
_entity.type
_entity.pdbx_description
1 polymer ?
#
loop_
_entity_poly.entity_id
_entity_poly.type
_entity_poly.pdbx_seq_one_letter_code
_entity_poly.pdbx_strand_id
1 'polypeptide(L)'
;MKSFSIKYTGAFLLIFLGTLSAFGPFVMDMYLPVLPSMTSWFMTSDALVQLGLTTGLIGLAAGQLLFGPISDKYGRRKPLITAMIMFITTTAGCIFASNIWQFIVMRLFQGLAGSGAVVLSRSIATDKYKGDNLTVTMSLISAINGVATVAAPIVGGVIGAFGGWRTIFWSLLSLGIVILAGAFRMHESLPARVRLVNARDTEYVSHRTSPFISVLRNRLYVKYVLIYTFSLGVLFTNLASAPFIMQDHFGLSAMDFSIVFGFNAVAFAIASAFLPKFKSRSQAITFGTVGMVVVSCLIMIAFATGCGFWIYEGLIFILLSMVAVTSTAGNVTAMDYGRDVAGA
;
A
#
# COMPACT_ATOMS: atom_id res chain seq x y z
N MET A 1 23.45 33.91 3.95
CA MET A 1 22.76 33.30 2.79
C MET A 1 22.78 31.79 2.75
N LYS A 2 23.73 31.06 3.36
CA LYS A 2 23.74 29.55 3.38
C LYS A 2 22.64 28.91 4.25
N SER A 3 22.16 29.60 5.30
CA SER A 3 21.14 29.03 6.22
C SER A 3 19.74 28.94 5.63
N PHE A 4 19.36 29.83 4.72
CA PHE A 4 18.01 29.87 4.12
C PHE A 4 17.81 28.79 3.05
N SER A 5 18.87 28.48 2.29
CA SER A 5 18.86 27.43 1.27
C SER A 5 18.68 26.01 1.86
N ILE A 6 19.25 25.76 3.05
CA ILE A 6 19.17 24.44 3.72
C ILE A 6 17.76 24.17 4.25
N LYS A 7 17.05 25.18 4.77
CA LYS A 7 15.66 25.02 5.25
C LYS A 7 14.66 24.69 4.13
N TYR A 8 14.75 25.37 2.99
CA TYR A 8 13.84 25.10 1.85
C TYR A 8 14.11 23.75 1.19
N THR A 9 15.37 23.34 1.08
CA THR A 9 15.72 22.02 0.54
C THR A 9 15.24 20.88 1.45
N GLY A 10 15.29 21.09 2.78
CA GLY A 10 14.77 20.12 3.74
C GLY A 10 13.24 19.98 3.71
N ALA A 11 12.50 21.10 3.65
CA ALA A 11 11.04 21.09 3.58
C ALA A 11 10.53 20.47 2.27
N PHE A 12 11.13 20.84 1.13
CA PHE A 12 10.81 20.21 -0.16
C PHE A 12 11.00 18.70 -0.12
N LEU A 13 12.13 18.24 0.42
CA LEU A 13 12.43 16.80 0.47
C LEU A 13 11.42 16.07 1.36
N LEU A 14 11.06 16.59 2.52
CA LEU A 14 10.08 15.97 3.42
C LEU A 14 8.68 15.87 2.77
N ILE A 15 8.22 16.96 2.13
CA ILE A 15 6.95 16.96 1.41
C ILE A 15 7.00 15.95 0.24
N PHE A 16 8.09 15.94 -0.50
CA PHE A 16 8.27 15.02 -1.63
C PHE A 16 8.29 13.56 -1.18
N LEU A 17 9.01 13.22 -0.10
CA LEU A 17 9.01 11.87 0.47
C LEU A 17 7.63 11.45 0.98
N GLY A 18 6.90 12.37 1.62
CA GLY A 18 5.51 12.14 2.02
C GLY A 18 4.61 11.85 0.82
N THR A 19 4.72 12.63 -0.26
CA THR A 19 3.95 12.42 -1.50
C THR A 19 4.30 11.08 -2.16
N LEU A 20 5.58 10.72 -2.21
CA LEU A 20 6.01 9.40 -2.71
C LEU A 20 5.44 8.25 -1.87
N SER A 21 5.36 8.39 -0.55
CA SER A 21 4.78 7.37 0.32
C SER A 21 3.27 7.25 0.15
N ALA A 22 2.56 8.36 0.04
CA ALA A 22 1.12 8.41 -0.19
C ALA A 22 0.71 7.83 -1.56
N PHE A 23 1.64 7.75 -2.49
CA PHE A 23 1.37 7.32 -3.88
C PHE A 23 0.78 5.91 -3.94
N GLY A 24 1.27 4.97 -3.12
CA GLY A 24 0.74 3.60 -3.06
C GLY A 24 -0.77 3.53 -2.79
N PRO A 25 -1.25 4.07 -1.66
CA PRO A 25 -2.67 4.16 -1.37
C PRO A 25 -3.48 4.88 -2.47
N PHE A 26 -3.01 6.02 -2.98
CA PHE A 26 -3.73 6.70 -4.07
C PHE A 26 -3.89 5.83 -5.30
N VAL A 27 -2.85 5.11 -5.72
CA VAL A 27 -2.90 4.23 -6.90
C VAL A 27 -3.80 3.01 -6.68
N MET A 28 -3.90 2.48 -5.44
CA MET A 28 -4.65 1.26 -5.15
C MET A 28 -6.07 1.54 -4.69
N ASP A 29 -6.29 2.55 -3.85
CA ASP A 29 -7.55 2.69 -3.12
C ASP A 29 -8.46 3.77 -3.71
N MET A 30 -7.91 4.72 -4.49
CA MET A 30 -8.68 5.87 -5.01
C MET A 30 -9.80 5.48 -5.99
N TYR A 31 -9.68 4.36 -6.70
CA TYR A 31 -10.69 3.93 -7.67
C TYR A 31 -11.68 2.89 -7.11
N LEU A 32 -11.52 2.46 -5.86
CA LEU A 32 -12.42 1.49 -5.22
C LEU A 32 -13.90 1.90 -5.30
N PRO A 33 -14.27 3.17 -5.04
CA PRO A 33 -15.68 3.58 -5.07
C PRO A 33 -16.37 3.42 -6.43
N VAL A 34 -15.60 3.35 -7.51
CA VAL A 34 -16.13 3.26 -8.89
C VAL A 34 -16.03 1.86 -9.50
N LEU A 35 -15.54 0.86 -8.76
CA LEU A 35 -15.44 -0.51 -9.24
C LEU A 35 -16.76 -1.06 -9.78
N PRO A 36 -17.92 -0.91 -9.10
CA PRO A 36 -19.19 -1.41 -9.64
C PRO A 36 -19.56 -0.77 -10.97
N SER A 37 -19.32 0.53 -11.14
CA SER A 37 -19.60 1.23 -12.40
C SER A 37 -18.71 0.75 -13.56
N MET A 38 -17.51 0.24 -13.26
CA MET A 38 -16.61 -0.34 -14.26
C MET A 38 -17.11 -1.68 -14.80
N THR A 39 -17.80 -2.48 -13.97
CA THR A 39 -18.46 -3.73 -14.40
C THR A 39 -19.46 -3.46 -15.53
N SER A 40 -20.32 -2.49 -15.33
CA SER A 40 -21.29 -2.06 -16.34
C SER A 40 -20.62 -1.48 -17.58
N TRP A 41 -19.57 -0.66 -17.40
CA TRP A 41 -18.90 0.00 -18.53
C TRP A 41 -18.13 -0.99 -19.42
N PHE A 42 -17.43 -1.97 -18.83
CA PHE A 42 -16.71 -3.00 -19.58
C PHE A 42 -17.60 -4.17 -20.01
N MET A 43 -18.89 -4.17 -19.63
CA MET A 43 -19.85 -5.26 -19.85
C MET A 43 -19.27 -6.61 -19.41
N THR A 44 -18.79 -6.68 -18.18
CA THR A 44 -18.04 -7.80 -17.64
C THR A 44 -18.53 -8.21 -16.25
N SER A 45 -17.91 -9.21 -15.64
CA SER A 45 -18.22 -9.62 -14.26
C SER A 45 -17.42 -8.83 -13.22
N ASP A 46 -17.96 -8.70 -12.01
CA ASP A 46 -17.29 -8.09 -10.86
C ASP A 46 -15.95 -8.76 -10.58
N ALA A 47 -15.86 -10.07 -10.74
CA ALA A 47 -14.62 -10.82 -10.56
C ALA A 47 -13.48 -10.35 -11.50
N LEU A 48 -13.78 -10.00 -12.74
CA LEU A 48 -12.78 -9.48 -13.68
C LEU A 48 -12.37 -8.04 -13.34
N VAL A 49 -13.29 -7.22 -12.85
CA VAL A 49 -12.95 -5.87 -12.36
C VAL A 49 -12.09 -5.95 -11.09
N GLN A 50 -12.43 -6.84 -10.15
CA GLN A 50 -11.62 -7.11 -8.96
C GLN A 50 -10.23 -7.69 -9.32
N LEU A 51 -10.12 -8.45 -10.41
CA LEU A 51 -8.83 -8.93 -10.90
C LEU A 51 -7.91 -7.76 -11.30
N GLY A 52 -8.46 -6.63 -11.77
CA GLY A 52 -7.70 -5.40 -12.01
C GLY A 52 -7.08 -4.83 -10.73
N LEU A 53 -7.78 -4.91 -9.59
CA LEU A 53 -7.20 -4.56 -8.28
C LEU A 53 -6.11 -5.55 -7.87
N THR A 54 -6.38 -6.83 -7.98
CA THR A 54 -5.44 -7.91 -7.63
C THR A 54 -4.15 -7.82 -8.43
N THR A 55 -4.23 -7.62 -9.75
CA THR A 55 -3.04 -7.48 -10.61
C THR A 55 -2.26 -6.20 -10.29
N GLY A 56 -2.93 -5.11 -9.95
CA GLY A 56 -2.29 -3.90 -9.43
C GLY A 56 -1.48 -4.16 -8.16
N LEU A 57 -2.05 -4.91 -7.21
CA LEU A 57 -1.36 -5.29 -5.97
C LEU A 57 -0.18 -6.26 -6.22
N ILE A 58 -0.35 -7.24 -7.12
CA ILE A 58 0.75 -8.13 -7.56
C ILE A 58 1.88 -7.30 -8.18
N GLY A 59 1.54 -6.36 -9.06
CA GLY A 59 2.51 -5.44 -9.66
C GLY A 59 3.24 -4.62 -8.60
N LEU A 60 2.50 -4.06 -7.63
CA LEU A 60 3.08 -3.29 -6.53
C LEU A 60 4.06 -4.13 -5.70
N ALA A 61 3.69 -5.36 -5.36
CA ALA A 61 4.53 -6.28 -4.59
C ALA A 61 5.79 -6.68 -5.37
N ALA A 62 5.65 -7.09 -6.64
CA ALA A 62 6.77 -7.45 -7.50
C ALA A 62 7.72 -6.26 -7.71
N GLY A 63 7.18 -5.08 -7.93
CA GLY A 63 7.98 -3.88 -8.12
C GLY A 63 8.76 -3.47 -6.86
N GLN A 64 8.25 -3.70 -5.65
CA GLN A 64 9.00 -3.46 -4.42
C GLN A 64 10.27 -4.32 -4.36
N LEU A 65 10.18 -5.57 -4.79
CA LEU A 65 11.35 -6.48 -4.85
C LEU A 65 12.36 -6.06 -5.92
N LEU A 66 11.90 -5.43 -7.00
CA LEU A 66 12.76 -5.01 -8.12
C LEU A 66 13.41 -3.64 -7.87
N PHE A 67 12.64 -2.63 -7.45
CA PHE A 67 13.15 -1.26 -7.33
C PHE A 67 14.13 -1.08 -6.17
N GLY A 68 14.08 -1.93 -5.11
CA GLY A 68 15.06 -1.93 -4.05
C GLY A 68 16.47 -2.11 -4.60
N PRO A 69 16.84 -3.31 -5.07
CA PRO A 69 18.18 -3.61 -5.59
C PRO A 69 18.59 -2.72 -6.79
N ILE A 70 17.66 -2.40 -7.69
CA ILE A 70 17.94 -1.52 -8.83
C ILE A 70 18.39 -0.15 -8.32
N SER A 71 17.71 0.40 -7.31
CA SER A 71 18.04 1.71 -6.77
C SER A 71 19.35 1.72 -5.96
N ASP A 72 19.71 0.61 -5.36
CA ASP A 72 20.99 0.46 -4.66
C ASP A 72 22.19 0.44 -5.65
N LYS A 73 21.99 -0.12 -6.84
CA LYS A 73 23.01 -0.20 -7.89
C LYS A 73 23.12 1.09 -8.71
N TYR A 74 22.00 1.65 -9.15
CA TYR A 74 21.98 2.77 -10.12
C TYR A 74 21.76 4.14 -9.48
N GLY A 75 21.57 4.20 -8.15
CA GLY A 75 21.17 5.41 -7.41
C GLY A 75 19.66 5.56 -7.33
N ARG A 76 19.19 6.54 -6.58
CA ARG A 76 17.75 6.71 -6.29
C ARG A 76 17.01 7.47 -7.38
N ARG A 77 17.67 8.50 -7.94
CA ARG A 77 17.04 9.42 -8.90
C ARG A 77 16.65 8.74 -10.22
N LYS A 78 17.56 8.00 -10.84
CA LYS A 78 17.31 7.38 -12.15
C LYS A 78 16.18 6.34 -12.10
N PRO A 79 16.17 5.37 -11.18
CA PRO A 79 15.05 4.41 -11.05
C PRO A 79 13.71 5.09 -10.73
N LEU A 80 13.70 6.19 -9.94
CA LEU A 80 12.48 6.94 -9.69
C LEU A 80 11.91 7.57 -10.97
N ILE A 81 12.76 8.21 -11.77
CA ILE A 81 12.35 8.80 -13.06
C ILE A 81 11.80 7.71 -13.99
N THR A 82 12.49 6.59 -14.12
CA THR A 82 12.04 5.45 -14.96
C THR A 82 10.71 4.90 -14.47
N ALA A 83 10.55 4.70 -13.16
CA ALA A 83 9.31 4.26 -12.55
C ALA A 83 8.15 5.22 -12.85
N MET A 84 8.37 6.53 -12.73
CA MET A 84 7.32 7.52 -12.99
C MET A 84 6.97 7.65 -14.48
N ILE A 85 7.91 7.53 -15.39
CA ILE A 85 7.62 7.47 -16.83
C ILE A 85 6.78 6.23 -17.15
N MET A 86 7.17 5.07 -16.62
CA MET A 86 6.41 3.83 -16.77
C MET A 86 5.01 3.95 -16.15
N PHE A 87 4.88 4.60 -14.98
CA PHE A 87 3.59 4.83 -14.34
C PHE A 87 2.66 5.70 -15.20
N ILE A 88 3.17 6.81 -15.73
CA ILE A 88 2.41 7.72 -16.60
C ILE A 88 1.93 6.99 -17.86
N THR A 89 2.80 6.22 -18.51
CA THR A 89 2.45 5.49 -19.73
C THR A 89 1.43 4.40 -19.48
N THR A 90 1.57 3.64 -18.40
CA THR A 90 0.62 2.58 -18.04
C THR A 90 -0.71 3.13 -17.52
N THR A 91 -0.69 4.28 -16.80
CA THR A 91 -1.92 4.98 -16.40
C THR A 91 -2.68 5.50 -17.63
N ALA A 92 -1.99 6.06 -18.61
CA ALA A 92 -2.60 6.41 -19.89
C ALA A 92 -3.19 5.15 -20.56
N GLY A 93 -2.49 4.02 -20.53
CA GLY A 93 -3.01 2.74 -21.02
C GLY A 93 -4.29 2.30 -20.29
N CYS A 94 -4.41 2.52 -18.97
CA CYS A 94 -5.66 2.28 -18.23
C CYS A 94 -6.80 3.20 -18.70
N ILE A 95 -6.53 4.50 -18.92
CA ILE A 95 -7.52 5.49 -19.36
C ILE A 95 -8.11 5.12 -20.73
N PHE A 96 -7.26 4.68 -21.67
CA PHE A 96 -7.65 4.33 -23.02
C PHE A 96 -8.00 2.86 -23.22
N ALA A 97 -8.05 2.06 -22.14
CA ALA A 97 -8.44 0.66 -22.24
C ALA A 97 -9.85 0.52 -22.85
N SER A 98 -9.96 -0.28 -23.90
CA SER A 98 -11.22 -0.56 -24.61
C SER A 98 -11.92 -1.80 -24.08
N ASN A 99 -11.21 -2.68 -23.38
CA ASN A 99 -11.73 -3.90 -22.78
C ASN A 99 -11.04 -4.19 -21.44
N ILE A 100 -11.67 -5.06 -20.65
CA ILE A 100 -11.22 -5.36 -19.29
C ILE A 100 -9.82 -6.00 -19.25
N TRP A 101 -9.43 -6.80 -20.25
CA TRP A 101 -8.13 -7.46 -20.26
C TRP A 101 -6.98 -6.48 -20.49
N GLN A 102 -7.17 -5.50 -21.35
CA GLN A 102 -6.21 -4.40 -21.51
C GLN A 102 -6.05 -3.63 -20.19
N PHE A 103 -7.16 -3.33 -19.53
CA PHE A 103 -7.14 -2.66 -18.23
C PHE A 103 -6.37 -3.48 -17.19
N ILE A 104 -6.65 -4.78 -17.05
CA ILE A 104 -5.99 -5.69 -16.11
C ILE A 104 -4.47 -5.73 -16.34
N VAL A 105 -4.03 -5.85 -17.59
CA VAL A 105 -2.61 -5.86 -17.93
C VAL A 105 -1.94 -4.51 -17.60
N MET A 106 -2.61 -3.40 -17.96
CA MET A 106 -2.08 -2.06 -17.63
C MET A 106 -2.01 -1.84 -16.11
N ARG A 107 -2.96 -2.35 -15.34
CA ARG A 107 -2.95 -2.30 -13.87
C ARG A 107 -1.75 -3.02 -13.26
N LEU A 108 -1.38 -4.19 -13.79
CA LEU A 108 -0.18 -4.91 -13.36
C LEU A 108 1.08 -4.02 -13.48
N PHE A 109 1.28 -3.45 -14.66
CA PHE A 109 2.45 -2.59 -14.91
C PHE A 109 2.36 -1.24 -14.19
N GLN A 110 1.16 -0.69 -14.01
CA GLN A 110 0.95 0.52 -13.22
C GLN A 110 1.30 0.30 -11.75
N GLY A 111 0.88 -0.83 -11.16
CA GLY A 111 1.25 -1.20 -9.79
C GLY A 111 2.75 -1.39 -9.65
N LEU A 112 3.38 -2.13 -10.58
CA LEU A 112 4.82 -2.33 -10.61
C LEU A 112 5.56 -0.99 -10.65
N ALA A 113 5.17 -0.08 -11.52
CA ALA A 113 5.77 1.24 -11.63
C ALA A 113 5.53 2.10 -10.37
N GLY A 114 4.32 2.10 -9.84
CA GLY A 114 3.94 2.85 -8.63
C GLY A 114 4.75 2.45 -7.39
N SER A 115 5.17 1.18 -7.31
CA SER A 115 6.01 0.69 -6.22
C SER A 115 7.34 1.42 -6.10
N GLY A 116 7.89 1.91 -7.23
CA GLY A 116 9.13 2.67 -7.25
C GLY A 116 9.07 3.92 -6.36
N ALA A 117 7.95 4.65 -6.38
CA ALA A 117 7.75 5.80 -5.50
C ALA A 117 7.75 5.38 -4.02
N VAL A 118 7.00 4.33 -3.68
CA VAL A 118 6.85 3.85 -2.29
C VAL A 118 8.19 3.38 -1.70
N VAL A 119 8.95 2.56 -2.45
CA VAL A 119 10.25 2.05 -2.02
C VAL A 119 11.26 3.18 -1.89
N LEU A 120 11.35 4.04 -2.90
CA LEU A 120 12.35 5.10 -2.93
C LEU A 120 12.09 6.20 -1.91
N SER A 121 10.83 6.42 -1.50
CA SER A 121 10.52 7.30 -0.36
C SER A 121 11.32 6.92 0.87
N ARG A 122 11.28 5.65 1.27
CA ARG A 122 11.99 5.13 2.45
C ARG A 122 13.51 5.09 2.24
N SER A 123 13.95 4.65 1.07
CA SER A 123 15.38 4.55 0.74
C SER A 123 16.06 5.94 0.76
N ILE A 124 15.44 6.95 0.17
CA ILE A 124 15.96 8.33 0.18
C ILE A 124 15.99 8.88 1.61
N ALA A 125 14.97 8.58 2.43
CA ALA A 125 14.96 8.98 3.83
C ALA A 125 16.14 8.38 4.60
N THR A 126 16.44 7.10 4.45
CA THR A 126 17.58 6.43 5.10
C THR A 126 18.94 6.93 4.62
N ASP A 127 19.04 7.36 3.35
CA ASP A 127 20.27 7.95 2.81
C ASP A 127 20.55 9.35 3.39
N LYS A 128 19.51 10.14 3.61
CA LYS A 128 19.63 11.58 3.99
C LYS A 128 19.58 11.85 5.47
N TYR A 129 18.87 11.04 6.24
CA TYR A 129 18.65 11.25 7.68
C TYR A 129 19.29 10.11 8.49
N LYS A 130 19.73 10.43 9.72
CA LYS A 130 20.38 9.50 10.65
C LYS A 130 19.85 9.70 12.06
N GLY A 131 19.94 8.67 12.92
CA GLY A 131 19.56 8.76 14.33
C GLY A 131 18.10 9.21 14.52
N ASP A 132 17.88 10.13 15.45
CA ASP A 132 16.55 10.64 15.79
C ASP A 132 15.83 11.30 14.62
N ASN A 133 16.57 12.03 13.76
CA ASN A 133 16.00 12.66 12.57
C ASN A 133 15.46 11.63 11.58
N LEU A 134 16.10 10.47 11.44
CA LEU A 134 15.58 9.37 10.63
C LEU A 134 14.29 8.81 11.23
N THR A 135 14.27 8.58 12.54
CA THR A 135 13.08 8.10 13.24
C THR A 135 11.89 9.03 13.06
N VAL A 136 12.09 10.33 13.25
CA VAL A 136 11.05 11.33 13.04
C VAL A 136 10.56 11.35 11.58
N THR A 137 11.50 11.32 10.62
CA THR A 137 11.14 11.32 9.19
C THR A 137 10.36 10.07 8.81
N MET A 138 10.76 8.88 9.27
CA MET A 138 10.06 7.64 9.01
C MET A 138 8.66 7.61 9.65
N SER A 139 8.52 8.16 10.86
CA SER A 139 7.22 8.31 11.52
C SER A 139 6.30 9.23 10.74
N LEU A 140 6.81 10.35 10.23
CA LEU A 140 6.06 11.28 9.39
C LEU A 140 5.62 10.63 8.06
N ILE A 141 6.53 9.94 7.38
CA ILE A 141 6.24 9.18 6.16
C ILE A 141 5.13 8.14 6.41
N SER A 142 5.21 7.42 7.52
CA SER A 142 4.19 6.42 7.89
C SER A 142 2.85 7.07 8.24
N ALA A 143 2.85 8.21 8.93
CA ALA A 143 1.63 8.96 9.23
C ALA A 143 0.95 9.48 7.95
N ILE A 144 1.73 10.05 7.02
CA ILE A 144 1.22 10.51 5.72
C ILE A 144 0.63 9.33 4.92
N ASN A 145 1.30 8.18 4.91
CA ASN A 145 0.79 6.98 4.26
C ASN A 145 -0.55 6.52 4.87
N GLY A 146 -0.66 6.51 6.20
CA GLY A 146 -1.90 6.18 6.90
C GLY A 146 -3.06 7.15 6.58
N VAL A 147 -2.79 8.45 6.57
CA VAL A 147 -3.78 9.47 6.16
C VAL A 147 -4.18 9.29 4.69
N ALA A 148 -3.22 8.98 3.81
CA ALA A 148 -3.48 8.76 2.40
C ALA A 148 -4.40 7.56 2.16
N THR A 149 -4.26 6.47 2.92
CA THR A 149 -5.13 5.29 2.84
C THR A 149 -6.59 5.63 3.16
N VAL A 150 -6.82 6.53 4.13
CA VAL A 150 -8.18 7.02 4.45
C VAL A 150 -8.69 8.00 3.39
N ALA A 151 -7.82 8.91 2.95
CA ALA A 151 -8.19 9.99 2.04
C ALA A 151 -8.42 9.50 0.60
N ALA A 152 -7.67 8.48 0.15
CA ALA A 152 -7.72 8.03 -1.24
C ALA A 152 -9.11 7.60 -1.71
N PRO A 153 -9.87 6.74 -1.02
CA PRO A 153 -11.22 6.40 -1.43
C PRO A 153 -12.19 7.59 -1.36
N ILE A 154 -12.03 8.48 -0.37
CA ILE A 154 -12.88 9.66 -0.23
C ILE A 154 -12.69 10.60 -1.43
N VAL A 155 -11.42 10.92 -1.75
CA VAL A 155 -11.08 11.73 -2.92
C VAL A 155 -11.54 11.03 -4.20
N GLY A 156 -11.39 9.70 -4.27
CA GLY A 156 -11.85 8.89 -5.39
C GLY A 156 -13.36 8.92 -5.58
N GLY A 157 -14.13 8.81 -4.50
CA GLY A 157 -15.59 8.92 -4.52
C GLY A 157 -16.07 10.28 -5.04
N VAL A 158 -15.46 11.37 -4.55
CA VAL A 158 -15.75 12.73 -5.03
C VAL A 158 -15.43 12.86 -6.52
N ILE A 159 -14.22 12.52 -6.95
CA ILE A 159 -13.79 12.68 -8.34
C ILE A 159 -14.60 11.75 -9.27
N GLY A 160 -14.87 10.53 -8.83
CA GLY A 160 -15.65 9.56 -9.59
C GLY A 160 -17.10 9.98 -9.81
N ALA A 161 -17.71 10.66 -8.83
CA ALA A 161 -19.07 11.20 -8.93
C ALA A 161 -19.20 12.28 -10.03
N PHE A 162 -18.16 13.08 -10.26
CA PHE A 162 -18.18 14.13 -11.28
C PHE A 162 -17.89 13.66 -12.71
N GLY A 163 -17.05 12.63 -12.89
CA GLY A 163 -16.60 12.28 -14.23
C GLY A 163 -16.38 10.78 -14.48
N GLY A 164 -16.87 9.93 -13.58
CA GLY A 164 -16.75 8.48 -13.67
C GLY A 164 -15.32 7.97 -13.42
N TRP A 165 -15.11 6.68 -13.65
CA TRP A 165 -13.87 6.00 -13.29
C TRP A 165 -12.61 6.54 -14.02
N ARG A 166 -12.75 6.99 -15.27
CA ARG A 166 -11.61 7.53 -16.04
C ARG A 166 -11.04 8.81 -15.43
N THR A 167 -11.86 9.64 -14.84
CA THR A 167 -11.41 10.90 -14.19
C THR A 167 -10.45 10.64 -13.05
N ILE A 168 -10.63 9.52 -12.35
CA ILE A 168 -9.71 9.08 -11.30
C ILE A 168 -8.33 8.77 -11.90
N PHE A 169 -8.27 8.04 -13.01
CA PHE A 169 -7.01 7.74 -13.68
C PHE A 169 -6.35 8.98 -14.28
N TRP A 170 -7.12 9.98 -14.76
CA TRP A 170 -6.58 11.29 -15.17
C TRP A 170 -5.95 12.03 -13.99
N SER A 171 -6.56 11.96 -12.81
CA SER A 171 -6.02 12.55 -11.57
C SER A 171 -4.72 11.84 -11.14
N LEU A 172 -4.68 10.51 -11.22
CA LEU A 172 -3.48 9.72 -10.95
C LEU A 172 -2.35 10.02 -11.96
N LEU A 173 -2.68 10.19 -13.22
CA LEU A 173 -1.72 10.59 -14.26
C LEU A 173 -1.12 11.96 -13.95
N SER A 174 -1.96 12.92 -13.58
CA SER A 174 -1.52 14.27 -13.18
C SER A 174 -0.60 14.22 -11.96
N LEU A 175 -0.95 13.42 -10.95
CA LEU A 175 -0.10 13.19 -9.77
C LEU A 175 1.25 12.57 -10.17
N GLY A 176 1.26 11.59 -11.08
CA GLY A 176 2.48 10.99 -11.62
C GLY A 176 3.38 12.01 -12.31
N ILE A 177 2.81 12.93 -13.09
CA ILE A 177 3.54 14.03 -13.74
C ILE A 177 4.17 14.97 -12.70
N VAL A 178 3.43 15.33 -11.65
CA VAL A 178 3.93 16.18 -10.55
C VAL A 178 5.11 15.51 -9.84
N ILE A 179 5.00 14.21 -9.55
CA ILE A 179 6.08 13.45 -8.93
C ILE A 179 7.29 13.34 -9.87
N LEU A 180 7.08 13.12 -11.16
CA LEU A 180 8.15 13.09 -12.16
C LEU A 180 8.90 14.43 -12.22
N ALA A 181 8.18 15.55 -12.22
CA ALA A 181 8.77 16.89 -12.16
C ALA A 181 9.59 17.10 -10.87
N GLY A 182 9.09 16.60 -9.72
CA GLY A 182 9.83 16.59 -8.47
C GLY A 182 11.10 15.72 -8.52
N ALA A 183 11.03 14.56 -9.17
CA ALA A 183 12.17 13.66 -9.35
C ALA A 183 13.27 14.28 -10.22
N PHE A 184 12.92 15.08 -11.23
CA PHE A 184 13.89 15.83 -12.02
C PHE A 184 14.61 16.92 -11.20
N ARG A 185 13.92 17.51 -10.23
CA ARG A 185 14.50 18.52 -9.33
C ARG A 185 15.31 17.91 -8.18
N MET A 186 15.07 16.64 -7.87
CA MET A 186 15.77 15.95 -6.79
C MET A 186 17.24 15.69 -7.17
N HIS A 187 18.15 16.01 -6.24
CA HIS A 187 19.54 15.61 -6.35
C HIS A 187 19.70 14.16 -5.90
N GLU A 188 20.65 13.45 -6.51
CA GLU A 188 20.95 12.06 -6.14
C GLU A 188 21.31 11.98 -4.64
N SER A 189 20.66 11.04 -3.93
CA SER A 189 20.85 10.87 -2.49
C SER A 189 21.93 9.84 -2.16
N LEU A 190 22.13 8.85 -3.03
CA LEU A 190 23.08 7.76 -2.82
C LEU A 190 24.49 8.16 -3.34
N PRO A 191 25.53 8.24 -2.47
CA PRO A 191 26.89 8.58 -2.90
C PRO A 191 27.43 7.62 -3.96
N ALA A 192 28.21 8.15 -4.93
CA ALA A 192 28.78 7.35 -6.01
C ALA A 192 29.67 6.20 -5.50
N ARG A 193 30.40 6.42 -4.39
CA ARG A 193 31.25 5.41 -3.76
C ARG A 193 30.43 4.19 -3.27
N VAL A 194 29.27 4.43 -2.66
CA VAL A 194 28.38 3.36 -2.17
C VAL A 194 27.79 2.58 -3.34
N ARG A 195 27.40 3.25 -4.41
CA ARG A 195 26.91 2.59 -5.64
C ARG A 195 27.92 1.65 -6.26
N LEU A 196 29.19 2.03 -6.28
CA LEU A 196 30.28 1.20 -6.81
C LEU A 196 30.54 -0.03 -5.95
N VAL A 197 30.45 0.09 -4.63
CA VAL A 197 30.58 -1.04 -3.70
C VAL A 197 29.39 -1.98 -3.90
N ASN A 198 28.17 -1.50 -3.87
CA ASN A 198 26.96 -2.31 -4.07
C ASN A 198 26.96 -3.03 -5.43
N ALA A 199 27.48 -2.39 -6.49
CA ALA A 199 27.61 -3.02 -7.80
C ALA A 199 28.60 -4.17 -7.82
N ARG A 200 29.72 -4.06 -7.09
CA ARG A 200 30.72 -5.13 -6.95
C ARG A 200 30.24 -6.26 -6.05
N ASP A 201 29.59 -5.93 -4.95
CA ASP A 201 29.06 -6.93 -4.01
C ASP A 201 27.93 -7.75 -4.64
N THR A 202 27.13 -7.18 -5.54
CA THR A 202 26.11 -7.93 -6.29
C THR A 202 26.74 -9.00 -7.20
N GLU A 203 27.94 -8.77 -7.71
CA GLU A 203 28.70 -9.73 -8.50
C GLU A 203 29.31 -10.85 -7.62
N TYR A 204 29.67 -10.52 -6.36
CA TYR A 204 30.27 -11.45 -5.39
C TYR A 204 29.23 -12.28 -4.61
N VAL A 205 28.02 -11.72 -4.36
CA VAL A 205 26.93 -12.36 -3.61
C VAL A 205 26.22 -13.45 -4.43
N SER A 206 26.52 -13.58 -5.72
CA SER A 206 26.05 -14.71 -6.54
C SER A 206 26.46 -16.10 -6.01
N HIS A 207 27.39 -16.19 -5.06
CA HIS A 207 27.89 -17.44 -4.48
C HIS A 207 27.62 -17.63 -2.97
N ARG A 208 27.04 -16.65 -2.27
CA ARG A 208 26.60 -16.81 -0.87
C ARG A 208 25.08 -16.94 -0.81
N THR A 209 24.60 -17.85 -0.01
CA THR A 209 23.16 -18.01 0.32
C THR A 209 22.57 -16.63 0.55
N SER A 210 21.63 -16.26 -0.32
CA SER A 210 20.92 -14.97 -0.23
C SER A 210 20.46 -14.74 1.21
N PRO A 211 20.65 -13.55 1.80
CA PRO A 211 20.13 -13.22 3.13
C PRO A 211 18.63 -13.57 3.28
N PHE A 212 17.87 -13.53 2.19
CA PHE A 212 16.49 -14.00 2.10
C PHE A 212 16.31 -15.47 2.51
N ILE A 213 17.18 -16.37 2.06
CA ILE A 213 17.08 -17.81 2.35
C ILE A 213 17.39 -18.07 3.82
N SER A 214 18.32 -17.34 4.42
CA SER A 214 18.67 -17.49 5.85
C SER A 214 17.52 -17.09 6.76
N VAL A 215 16.81 -16.01 6.43
CA VAL A 215 15.64 -15.53 7.17
C VAL A 215 14.46 -16.49 7.02
N LEU A 216 14.23 -17.05 5.82
CA LEU A 216 13.18 -18.04 5.57
C LEU A 216 13.44 -19.41 6.25
N ARG A 217 14.65 -19.69 6.69
CA ARG A 217 14.94 -20.88 7.52
C ARG A 217 14.51 -20.75 8.97
N ASN A 218 14.28 -19.54 9.47
CA ASN A 218 13.79 -19.32 10.82
C ASN A 218 12.28 -19.62 10.89
N ARG A 219 11.92 -20.77 11.49
CA ARG A 219 10.51 -21.21 11.60
C ARG A 219 9.61 -20.22 12.34
N LEU A 220 10.14 -19.51 13.33
CA LEU A 220 9.35 -18.52 14.08
C LEU A 220 9.09 -17.28 13.23
N TYR A 221 10.10 -16.81 12.51
CA TYR A 221 9.93 -15.74 11.53
C TYR A 221 8.83 -16.07 10.51
N VAL A 222 8.95 -17.23 9.86
CA VAL A 222 7.97 -17.69 8.86
C VAL A 222 6.57 -17.81 9.45
N LYS A 223 6.44 -18.36 10.65
CA LYS A 223 5.14 -18.45 11.36
C LYS A 223 4.48 -17.07 11.50
N TYR A 224 5.21 -16.07 12.00
CA TYR A 224 4.63 -14.75 12.23
C TYR A 224 4.42 -13.97 10.93
N VAL A 225 5.26 -14.17 9.91
CA VAL A 225 5.01 -13.66 8.56
C VAL A 225 3.73 -14.25 7.97
N LEU A 226 3.48 -15.55 8.12
CA LEU A 226 2.23 -16.17 7.65
C LEU A 226 1.01 -15.63 8.38
N ILE A 227 1.07 -15.46 9.71
CA ILE A 227 -0.01 -14.84 10.49
C ILE A 227 -0.31 -13.43 9.97
N TYR A 228 0.72 -12.62 9.75
CA TYR A 228 0.60 -11.28 9.17
C TYR A 228 -0.03 -11.32 7.77
N THR A 229 0.47 -12.20 6.91
CA THR A 229 0.01 -12.34 5.53
C THR A 229 -1.46 -12.76 5.47
N PHE A 230 -1.88 -13.76 6.24
CA PHE A 230 -3.29 -14.19 6.26
C PHE A 230 -4.21 -13.13 6.87
N SER A 231 -3.76 -12.39 7.88
CA SER A 231 -4.54 -11.26 8.41
C SER A 231 -4.73 -10.17 7.36
N LEU A 232 -3.70 -9.83 6.60
CA LEU A 232 -3.82 -8.91 5.47
C LEU A 232 -4.68 -9.49 4.35
N GLY A 233 -4.68 -10.81 4.15
CA GLY A 233 -5.58 -11.49 3.23
C GLY A 233 -7.05 -11.16 3.51
N VAL A 234 -7.47 -11.20 4.78
CA VAL A 234 -8.83 -10.80 5.20
C VAL A 234 -9.09 -9.32 4.87
N LEU A 235 -8.13 -8.43 5.15
CA LEU A 235 -8.23 -7.01 4.81
C LEU A 235 -8.43 -6.80 3.30
N PHE A 236 -7.59 -7.41 2.48
CA PHE A 236 -7.65 -7.24 1.02
C PHE A 236 -8.88 -7.90 0.40
N THR A 237 -9.38 -9.00 0.98
CA THR A 237 -10.67 -9.59 0.58
C THR A 237 -11.81 -8.60 0.83
N ASN A 238 -11.85 -7.98 2.01
CA ASN A 238 -12.83 -6.92 2.30
C ASN A 238 -12.66 -5.74 1.34
N LEU A 239 -11.43 -5.28 1.11
CA LEU A 239 -11.12 -4.18 0.19
C LEU A 239 -11.68 -4.42 -1.22
N ALA A 240 -11.53 -5.64 -1.74
CA ALA A 240 -12.00 -6.01 -3.07
C ALA A 240 -13.52 -6.19 -3.15
N SER A 241 -14.18 -6.69 -2.09
CA SER A 241 -15.61 -7.01 -2.10
C SER A 241 -16.50 -5.89 -1.58
N ALA A 242 -16.01 -5.05 -0.67
CA ALA A 242 -16.82 -4.02 -0.02
C ALA A 242 -17.51 -3.05 -1.00
N PRO A 243 -16.87 -2.56 -2.08
CA PRO A 243 -17.56 -1.66 -3.02
C PRO A 243 -18.81 -2.30 -3.63
N PHE A 244 -18.74 -3.57 -4.02
CA PHE A 244 -19.86 -4.30 -4.61
C PHE A 244 -20.95 -4.62 -3.57
N ILE A 245 -20.55 -5.09 -2.38
CA ILE A 245 -21.49 -5.39 -1.31
C ILE A 245 -22.23 -4.12 -0.88
N MET A 246 -21.54 -3.02 -0.66
CA MET A 246 -22.15 -1.79 -0.17
C MET A 246 -22.98 -1.08 -1.23
N GLN A 247 -22.53 -1.06 -2.50
CA GLN A 247 -23.24 -0.34 -3.55
C GLN A 247 -24.29 -1.21 -4.23
N ASP A 248 -23.95 -2.43 -4.70
CA ASP A 248 -24.88 -3.25 -5.48
C ASP A 248 -25.88 -4.00 -4.60
N HIS A 249 -25.47 -4.48 -3.41
CA HIS A 249 -26.38 -5.24 -2.52
C HIS A 249 -27.17 -4.31 -1.58
N PHE A 250 -26.49 -3.33 -0.93
CA PHE A 250 -27.15 -2.40 0.01
C PHE A 250 -27.59 -1.08 -0.62
N GLY A 251 -27.27 -0.80 -1.88
CA GLY A 251 -27.71 0.38 -2.61
C GLY A 251 -27.04 1.69 -2.20
N LEU A 252 -25.88 1.67 -1.56
CA LEU A 252 -25.14 2.88 -1.19
C LEU A 252 -24.59 3.59 -2.44
N SER A 253 -24.50 4.91 -2.38
CA SER A 253 -23.76 5.65 -3.40
C SER A 253 -22.24 5.45 -3.26
N ALA A 254 -21.49 5.74 -4.31
CA ALA A 254 -20.02 5.71 -4.27
C ALA A 254 -19.44 6.67 -3.21
N MET A 255 -20.15 7.78 -2.91
CA MET A 255 -19.77 8.72 -1.87
C MET A 255 -20.01 8.13 -0.48
N ASP A 256 -21.19 7.52 -0.23
CA ASP A 256 -21.50 6.90 1.05
C ASP A 256 -20.53 5.76 1.35
N PHE A 257 -20.22 4.91 0.35
CA PHE A 257 -19.16 3.91 0.44
C PHE A 257 -17.84 4.52 0.88
N SER A 258 -17.42 5.63 0.26
CA SER A 258 -16.15 6.27 0.56
C SER A 258 -16.07 6.79 1.99
N ILE A 259 -17.17 7.35 2.51
CA ILE A 259 -17.26 7.85 3.90
C ILE A 259 -17.19 6.68 4.88
N VAL A 260 -17.96 5.63 4.66
CA VAL A 260 -17.97 4.42 5.51
C VAL A 260 -16.61 3.75 5.49
N PHE A 261 -15.98 3.62 4.33
CA PHE A 261 -14.65 3.06 4.19
C PHE A 261 -13.59 3.89 4.94
N GLY A 262 -13.66 5.22 4.86
CA GLY A 262 -12.81 6.11 5.64
C GLY A 262 -12.99 5.93 7.15
N PHE A 263 -14.22 5.75 7.61
CA PHE A 263 -14.52 5.47 9.01
C PHE A 263 -13.89 4.14 9.47
N ASN A 264 -13.99 3.10 8.66
CA ASN A 264 -13.36 1.80 8.92
C ASN A 264 -11.82 1.89 8.98
N ALA A 265 -11.20 2.70 8.14
CA ALA A 265 -9.76 2.90 8.17
C ALA A 265 -9.30 3.62 9.46
N VAL A 266 -10.10 4.57 9.98
CA VAL A 266 -9.84 5.20 11.29
C VAL A 266 -9.97 4.16 12.42
N ALA A 267 -10.99 3.31 12.39
CA ALA A 267 -11.15 2.23 13.36
C ALA A 267 -9.95 1.26 13.36
N PHE A 268 -9.49 0.89 12.18
CA PHE A 268 -8.29 0.08 12.01
C PHE A 268 -7.06 0.72 12.68
N ALA A 269 -6.85 2.01 12.46
CA ALA A 269 -5.75 2.76 13.07
C ALA A 269 -5.84 2.80 14.60
N ILE A 270 -7.04 3.06 15.14
CA ILE A 270 -7.30 3.08 16.59
C ILE A 270 -7.05 1.69 17.18
N ALA A 271 -7.60 0.63 16.59
CA ALA A 271 -7.42 -0.73 17.07
C ALA A 271 -5.94 -1.15 17.07
N SER A 272 -5.16 -0.77 16.07
CA SER A 272 -3.71 -0.99 16.04
C SER A 272 -2.99 -0.30 17.21
N ALA A 273 -3.42 0.90 17.58
CA ALA A 273 -2.85 1.66 18.72
C ALA A 273 -3.16 1.04 20.08
N PHE A 274 -4.16 0.16 20.19
CA PHE A 274 -4.47 -0.56 21.43
C PHE A 274 -3.54 -1.76 21.70
N LEU A 275 -2.67 -2.15 20.77
CA LEU A 275 -1.75 -3.28 20.94
C LEU A 275 -0.95 -3.25 22.26
N PRO A 276 -0.40 -2.12 22.75
CA PRO A 276 0.34 -2.07 24.01
C PRO A 276 -0.48 -2.42 25.27
N LYS A 277 -1.82 -2.40 25.18
CA LYS A 277 -2.69 -2.76 26.32
C LYS A 277 -2.81 -4.27 26.53
N PHE A 278 -2.38 -5.10 25.59
CA PHE A 278 -2.34 -6.55 25.78
C PHE A 278 -1.14 -6.96 26.64
N LYS A 279 -1.32 -7.96 27.50
CA LYS A 279 -0.26 -8.49 28.38
C LYS A 279 0.91 -9.09 27.59
N SER A 280 0.64 -9.61 26.38
CA SER A 280 1.66 -10.14 25.48
C SER A 280 1.19 -10.06 24.01
N ARG A 281 2.15 -9.99 23.07
CA ARG A 281 1.84 -10.01 21.63
C ARG A 281 1.16 -11.33 21.21
N SER A 282 1.52 -12.45 21.83
CA SER A 282 0.88 -13.75 21.60
C SER A 282 -0.60 -13.71 21.98
N GLN A 283 -0.94 -13.10 23.13
CA GLN A 283 -2.33 -12.90 23.54
C GLN A 283 -3.11 -12.04 22.53
N ALA A 284 -2.52 -10.95 22.05
CA ALA A 284 -3.12 -10.09 21.03
C ALA A 284 -3.40 -10.85 19.73
N ILE A 285 -2.43 -11.65 19.26
CA ILE A 285 -2.58 -12.48 18.06
C ILE A 285 -3.68 -13.51 18.23
N THR A 286 -3.72 -14.23 19.36
CA THR A 286 -4.76 -15.23 19.62
C THR A 286 -6.14 -14.59 19.70
N PHE A 287 -6.27 -13.48 20.43
CA PHE A 287 -7.53 -12.74 20.55
C PHE A 287 -8.02 -12.26 19.18
N GLY A 288 -7.16 -11.64 18.39
CA GLY A 288 -7.53 -11.13 17.07
C GLY A 288 -7.85 -12.26 16.08
N THR A 289 -7.07 -13.36 16.08
CA THR A 289 -7.33 -14.50 15.17
C THR A 289 -8.65 -15.20 15.51
N VAL A 290 -8.93 -15.48 16.78
CA VAL A 290 -10.21 -16.06 17.20
C VAL A 290 -11.36 -15.10 16.88
N GLY A 291 -11.17 -13.81 17.18
CA GLY A 291 -12.15 -12.77 16.84
C GLY A 291 -12.47 -12.71 15.34
N MET A 292 -11.45 -12.76 14.47
CA MET A 292 -11.66 -12.81 13.02
C MET A 292 -12.53 -14.00 12.58
N VAL A 293 -12.25 -15.20 13.10
CA VAL A 293 -13.04 -16.40 12.78
C VAL A 293 -14.48 -16.26 13.24
N VAL A 294 -14.69 -15.87 14.49
CA VAL A 294 -16.04 -15.70 15.06
C VAL A 294 -16.83 -14.65 14.28
N VAL A 295 -16.25 -13.49 14.06
CA VAL A 295 -16.94 -12.39 13.34
C VAL A 295 -17.22 -12.77 11.88
N SER A 296 -16.30 -13.48 11.20
CA SER A 296 -16.56 -13.97 9.85
C SER A 296 -17.74 -14.93 9.81
N CYS A 297 -17.86 -15.84 10.79
CA CYS A 297 -19.04 -16.72 10.91
C CYS A 297 -20.33 -15.89 11.16
N LEU A 298 -20.26 -14.87 12.00
CA LEU A 298 -21.42 -13.98 12.24
C LEU A 298 -21.83 -13.21 11.00
N ILE A 299 -20.87 -12.76 10.17
CA ILE A 299 -21.16 -12.12 8.88
C ILE A 299 -21.87 -13.09 7.94
N MET A 300 -21.41 -14.34 7.84
CA MET A 300 -22.08 -15.37 7.04
C MET A 300 -23.51 -15.62 7.48
N ILE A 301 -23.75 -15.74 8.79
CA ILE A 301 -25.09 -15.90 9.36
C ILE A 301 -25.96 -14.66 9.07
N ALA A 302 -25.41 -13.48 9.26
CA ALA A 302 -26.10 -12.22 9.02
C ALA A 302 -26.56 -12.09 7.56
N PHE A 303 -25.70 -12.45 6.59
CA PHE A 303 -26.08 -12.50 5.17
C PHE A 303 -27.16 -13.55 4.90
N ALA A 304 -27.02 -14.75 5.47
CA ALA A 304 -28.01 -15.82 5.30
C ALA A 304 -29.40 -15.47 5.85
N THR A 305 -29.46 -14.59 6.87
CA THR A 305 -30.71 -14.11 7.49
C THR A 305 -31.24 -12.80 6.87
N GLY A 306 -30.57 -12.26 5.86
CA GLY A 306 -30.99 -11.00 5.20
C GLY A 306 -30.77 -9.77 6.08
N CYS A 307 -29.61 -9.61 6.66
CA CYS A 307 -29.31 -8.48 7.55
C CYS A 307 -29.36 -7.13 6.83
N GLY A 308 -29.74 -6.07 7.57
CA GLY A 308 -29.61 -4.70 7.11
C GLY A 308 -28.16 -4.20 7.14
N PHE A 309 -27.90 -3.12 6.38
CA PHE A 309 -26.56 -2.51 6.24
C PHE A 309 -25.85 -2.25 7.57
N TRP A 310 -26.52 -1.68 8.56
CA TRP A 310 -25.89 -1.33 9.83
C TRP A 310 -25.38 -2.53 10.65
N ILE A 311 -26.04 -3.69 10.52
CA ILE A 311 -25.58 -4.93 11.16
C ILE A 311 -24.33 -5.43 10.46
N TYR A 312 -24.35 -5.44 9.12
CA TYR A 312 -23.19 -5.78 8.31
C TYR A 312 -22.00 -4.89 8.64
N GLU A 313 -22.20 -3.58 8.64
CA GLU A 313 -21.14 -2.59 8.88
C GLU A 313 -20.55 -2.70 10.29
N GLY A 314 -21.39 -2.91 11.30
CA GLY A 314 -20.94 -3.14 12.67
C GLY A 314 -20.05 -4.40 12.78
N LEU A 315 -20.38 -5.47 12.08
CA LEU A 315 -19.56 -6.69 12.03
C LEU A 315 -18.25 -6.47 11.27
N ILE A 316 -18.27 -5.74 10.15
CA ILE A 316 -17.05 -5.37 9.40
C ILE A 316 -16.13 -4.50 10.25
N PHE A 317 -16.67 -3.53 10.97
CA PHE A 317 -15.90 -2.67 11.89
C PHE A 317 -15.16 -3.51 12.95
N ILE A 318 -15.84 -4.49 13.55
CA ILE A 318 -15.23 -5.40 14.52
C ILE A 318 -14.19 -6.29 13.83
N LEU A 319 -14.50 -6.85 12.65
CA LEU A 319 -13.59 -7.68 11.89
C LEU A 319 -12.28 -6.95 11.58
N LEU A 320 -12.37 -5.74 11.05
CA LEU A 320 -11.20 -4.92 10.72
C LEU A 320 -10.38 -4.52 11.95
N SER A 321 -11.06 -4.31 13.09
CA SER A 321 -10.37 -4.09 14.37
C SER A 321 -9.57 -5.32 14.81
N MET A 322 -10.11 -6.54 14.63
CA MET A 322 -9.38 -7.79 14.93
C MET A 322 -8.20 -8.00 13.97
N VAL A 323 -8.40 -7.71 12.68
CA VAL A 323 -7.33 -7.71 11.67
C VAL A 323 -6.21 -6.74 12.05
N ALA A 324 -6.55 -5.53 12.47
CA ALA A 324 -5.59 -4.50 12.87
C ALA A 324 -4.68 -4.97 14.02
N VAL A 325 -5.28 -5.51 15.09
CA VAL A 325 -4.53 -6.03 16.23
C VAL A 325 -3.61 -7.18 15.82
N THR A 326 -4.15 -8.15 15.05
CA THR A 326 -3.39 -9.35 14.66
C THR A 326 -2.25 -9.02 13.71
N SER A 327 -2.52 -8.22 12.69
CA SER A 327 -1.52 -7.83 11.68
C SER A 327 -0.40 -6.99 12.30
N THR A 328 -0.74 -6.03 13.16
CA THR A 328 0.27 -5.19 13.84
C THR A 328 1.14 -6.04 14.77
N ALA A 329 0.54 -6.90 15.60
CA ALA A 329 1.28 -7.79 16.49
C ALA A 329 2.15 -8.80 15.73
N GLY A 330 1.61 -9.39 14.66
CA GLY A 330 2.32 -10.33 13.78
C GLY A 330 3.52 -9.69 13.11
N ASN A 331 3.34 -8.50 12.52
CA ASN A 331 4.41 -7.76 11.84
C ASN A 331 5.56 -7.41 12.79
N VAL A 332 5.25 -6.80 13.95
CA VAL A 332 6.29 -6.42 14.94
C VAL A 332 7.04 -7.65 15.44
N THR A 333 6.33 -8.76 15.69
CA THR A 333 6.97 -9.99 16.17
C THR A 333 7.83 -10.64 15.06
N ALA A 334 7.37 -10.64 13.82
CA ALA A 334 8.16 -11.11 12.70
C ALA A 334 9.46 -10.29 12.53
N MET A 335 9.36 -8.95 12.63
CA MET A 335 10.54 -8.08 12.54
C MET A 335 11.58 -8.37 13.63
N ASP A 336 11.16 -8.65 14.86
CA ASP A 336 12.09 -8.99 15.93
C ASP A 336 12.86 -10.28 15.62
N TYR A 337 12.18 -11.35 15.19
CA TYR A 337 12.84 -12.60 14.78
C TYR A 337 13.66 -12.48 13.48
N GLY A 338 13.34 -11.52 12.62
CA GLY A 338 14.11 -11.23 11.42
C GLY A 338 15.43 -10.50 11.71
N ARG A 339 15.46 -9.63 12.72
CA ARG A 339 16.69 -8.91 13.13
C ARG A 339 17.75 -9.83 13.67
N ASP A 340 17.38 -10.85 14.42
CA ASP A 340 18.32 -11.82 15.00
C ASP A 340 19.06 -12.62 13.93
N VAL A 341 18.45 -12.79 12.75
CA VAL A 341 19.05 -13.54 11.63
C VAL A 341 19.79 -12.61 10.67
N ALA A 342 19.37 -11.36 10.52
CA ALA A 342 20.03 -10.39 9.64
C ALA A 342 21.26 -9.72 10.28
N GLY A 343 21.41 -9.80 11.60
CA GLY A 343 22.55 -9.27 12.37
C GLY A 343 23.68 -10.27 12.62
N ALA A 344 23.52 -11.53 12.23
CA ALA A 344 24.51 -12.60 12.26
C ALA A 344 25.09 -12.85 10.86
#